data_7427ca50c9945cdc93f64b4df386549a
#
_entry.id   7427ca50c9945cdc93f64b4df386549a
#
_cell.length_a   1.000
_cell.length_b   1.000
_cell.length_c   1.000
_cell.angle_alpha   90.00
_cell.angle_beta   90.00
_cell.angle_gamma   90.00
#
_symmetry.space_group_name_H-M   'P 1'
#
loop_
_entity.id
_entity.type
_entity.pdbx_description
1 polymer ?
#
loop_
_entity_poly.entity_id
_entity_poly.type
_entity_poly.pdbx_seq_one_letter_code
_entity_poly.pdbx_strand_id
1 'polypeptide(L)'
;MACCESGYELGFRTFVLQGGEDPYYTDERICEIVSGIKAKYPDCAVTLSIGEKSKESYQSYFDAGADRYLLRHETADEKHYSRLHPAEMSLENRKQCLWDLKEIGYQVGCGFMVGSPGTDSGDLVRGFAVYKGA
;
A
#
# COMPACT_ATOMS: atom_id res chain seq x y z
N MET A 1 6.95 17.91 -3.20
CA MET A 1 7.59 18.26 -4.50
C MET A 1 9.11 18.44 -4.36
N ALA A 2 9.65 19.23 -3.41
CA ALA A 2 11.10 19.40 -3.25
C ALA A 2 11.88 18.07 -3.08
N CYS A 3 11.37 17.13 -2.26
CA CYS A 3 11.99 15.79 -2.10
C CYS A 3 12.02 15.00 -3.42
N CYS A 4 10.97 15.11 -4.25
CA CYS A 4 10.93 14.45 -5.56
C CYS A 4 11.98 15.04 -6.51
N GLU A 5 12.17 16.35 -6.47
CA GLU A 5 13.18 17.04 -7.26
C GLU A 5 14.59 16.57 -6.91
N SER A 6 14.95 16.65 -5.64
CA SER A 6 16.26 16.14 -5.16
C SER A 6 16.46 14.66 -5.47
N GLY A 7 15.42 13.84 -5.31
CA GLY A 7 15.48 12.41 -5.64
C GLY A 7 15.68 12.16 -7.13
N TYR A 8 15.00 12.92 -7.97
CA TYR A 8 15.14 12.80 -9.42
C TYR A 8 16.54 13.17 -9.91
N GLU A 9 17.11 14.26 -9.38
CA GLU A 9 18.50 14.69 -9.68
C GLU A 9 19.54 13.63 -9.26
N LEU A 10 19.27 12.91 -8.16
CA LEU A 10 20.11 11.80 -7.71
C LEU A 10 19.91 10.50 -8.52
N GLY A 11 19.01 10.50 -9.50
CA GLY A 11 18.78 9.36 -10.38
C GLY A 11 17.67 8.41 -9.93
N PHE A 12 16.92 8.69 -8.84
CA PHE A 12 15.77 7.89 -8.45
C PHE A 12 14.62 8.04 -9.47
N ARG A 13 13.94 6.92 -9.74
CA ARG A 13 12.82 6.84 -10.70
C ARG A 13 11.58 6.19 -10.06
N THR A 14 11.55 6.13 -8.74
CA THR A 14 10.38 5.70 -7.97
C THR A 14 10.22 6.60 -6.76
N PHE A 15 9.04 7.14 -6.56
CA PHE A 15 8.68 7.91 -5.37
C PHE A 15 7.68 7.11 -4.54
N VAL A 16 8.00 6.89 -3.27
CA VAL A 16 7.13 6.21 -2.32
C VAL A 16 6.52 7.25 -1.38
N LEU A 17 5.20 7.36 -1.40
CA LEU A 17 4.43 8.22 -0.52
C LEU A 17 3.87 7.37 0.62
N GLN A 18 4.32 7.66 1.83
CA GLN A 18 3.88 6.97 3.04
C GLN A 18 3.30 7.99 4.03
N GLY A 19 2.09 7.76 4.52
CA GLY A 19 1.41 8.72 5.39
C GLY A 19 0.57 8.07 6.50
N GLY A 20 0.57 6.75 6.60
CA GLY A 20 -0.36 6.05 7.47
C GLY A 20 -1.82 6.29 7.04
N GLU A 21 -2.75 6.22 7.98
CA GLU A 21 -4.19 6.43 7.75
C GLU A 21 -4.64 7.81 8.27
N ASP A 22 -3.86 8.86 8.00
CA ASP A 22 -4.14 10.22 8.44
C ASP A 22 -5.32 10.81 7.63
N PRO A 23 -6.45 11.17 8.28
CA PRO A 23 -7.63 11.72 7.62
C PRO A 23 -7.41 13.12 6.99
N TYR A 24 -6.30 13.78 7.31
CA TYR A 24 -5.91 15.02 6.62
C TYR A 24 -5.70 14.82 5.12
N TYR A 25 -5.24 13.63 4.72
CA TYR A 25 -5.00 13.30 3.33
C TYR A 25 -6.27 12.70 2.72
N THR A 26 -7.18 13.59 2.30
CA THR A 26 -8.39 13.21 1.55
C THR A 26 -8.02 12.66 0.17
N ASP A 27 -8.97 11.99 -0.48
CA ASP A 27 -8.77 11.41 -1.82
C ASP A 27 -8.36 12.47 -2.84
N GLU A 28 -8.98 13.66 -2.79
CA GLU A 28 -8.65 14.78 -3.68
C GLU A 28 -7.20 15.21 -3.50
N ARG A 29 -6.72 15.34 -2.25
CA ARG A 29 -5.33 15.74 -1.96
C ARG A 29 -4.32 14.71 -2.44
N ILE A 30 -4.63 13.42 -2.26
CA ILE A 30 -3.78 12.35 -2.77
C ILE A 30 -3.72 12.39 -4.30
N CYS A 31 -4.87 12.54 -4.96
CA CYS A 31 -4.94 12.67 -6.42
C CYS A 31 -4.15 13.89 -6.93
N GLU A 32 -4.27 15.05 -6.27
CA GLU A 32 -3.50 16.25 -6.62
C GLU A 32 -1.99 16.04 -6.49
N ILE A 33 -1.54 15.37 -5.41
CA ILE A 33 -0.12 15.06 -5.20
C ILE A 33 0.40 14.11 -6.27
N VAL A 34 -0.34 13.01 -6.53
CA VAL A 34 0.04 12.00 -7.53
C VAL A 34 0.12 12.61 -8.91
N SER A 35 -0.94 13.29 -9.36
CA SER A 35 -0.97 13.93 -10.69
C SER A 35 0.09 15.01 -10.84
N GLY A 36 0.35 15.78 -9.79
CA GLY A 36 1.43 16.77 -9.79
C GLY A 36 2.82 16.16 -9.94
N ILE A 37 3.07 15.00 -9.31
CA ILE A 37 4.32 14.25 -9.48
C ILE A 37 4.43 13.72 -10.91
N LYS A 38 3.39 13.08 -11.42
CA LYS A 38 3.38 12.50 -12.78
C LYS A 38 3.52 13.56 -13.86
N ALA A 39 2.93 14.73 -13.67
CA ALA A 39 3.09 15.85 -14.62
C ALA A 39 4.54 16.35 -14.68
N LYS A 40 5.26 16.39 -13.56
CA LYS A 40 6.65 16.87 -13.51
C LYS A 40 7.67 15.76 -13.84
N TYR A 41 7.37 14.50 -13.48
CA TYR A 41 8.26 13.34 -13.61
C TYR A 41 7.53 12.15 -14.24
N PRO A 42 7.16 12.22 -15.52
CA PRO A 42 6.33 11.21 -16.18
C PRO A 42 7.03 9.83 -16.31
N ASP A 43 8.35 9.80 -16.25
CA ASP A 43 9.18 8.59 -16.27
C ASP A 43 9.37 7.94 -14.88
N CYS A 44 8.83 8.56 -13.82
CA CYS A 44 8.91 8.02 -12.47
C CYS A 44 7.65 7.23 -12.10
N ALA A 45 7.84 6.11 -11.41
CA ALA A 45 6.76 5.38 -10.78
C ALA A 45 6.38 6.02 -9.44
N VAL A 46 5.08 6.13 -9.18
CA VAL A 46 4.52 6.58 -7.91
C VAL A 46 3.96 5.38 -7.15
N THR A 47 4.47 5.14 -5.95
CA THR A 47 4.01 4.10 -5.04
C THR A 47 3.29 4.73 -3.87
N LEU A 48 2.07 4.29 -3.56
CA LEU A 48 1.33 4.69 -2.38
C LEU A 48 1.45 3.63 -1.27
N SER A 49 1.60 4.07 -0.02
CA SER A 49 1.57 3.24 1.18
C SER A 49 0.84 4.02 2.29
N ILE A 50 -0.47 4.14 2.15
CA ILE A 50 -1.34 5.02 2.95
C ILE A 50 -2.51 4.26 3.61
N GLY A 51 -2.34 2.97 3.84
CA GLY A 51 -3.30 2.13 4.58
C GLY A 51 -4.47 1.62 3.75
N GLU A 52 -5.54 1.23 4.45
CA GLU A 52 -6.78 0.73 3.84
C GLU A 52 -7.63 1.89 3.32
N LYS A 53 -8.17 1.72 2.13
CA LYS A 53 -9.08 2.66 1.48
C LYS A 53 -10.23 1.89 0.80
N SER A 54 -11.25 2.60 0.35
CA SER A 54 -12.27 2.00 -0.48
C SER A 54 -11.75 1.68 -1.90
N LYS A 55 -12.42 0.79 -2.60
CA LYS A 55 -12.07 0.46 -3.98
C LYS A 55 -12.15 1.68 -4.90
N GLU A 56 -13.14 2.55 -4.66
CA GLU A 56 -13.31 3.82 -5.39
C GLU A 56 -12.14 4.77 -5.16
N SER A 57 -11.66 4.87 -3.91
CA SER A 57 -10.46 5.66 -3.58
C SER A 57 -9.23 5.11 -4.30
N TYR A 58 -9.01 3.79 -4.26
CA TYR A 58 -7.92 3.16 -4.99
C TYR A 58 -8.00 3.43 -6.49
N GLN A 59 -9.20 3.34 -7.09
CA GLN A 59 -9.40 3.63 -8.50
C GLN A 59 -9.04 5.08 -8.82
N SER A 60 -9.49 6.04 -8.00
CA SER A 60 -9.20 7.46 -8.23
C SER A 60 -7.70 7.77 -8.18
N TYR A 61 -6.94 7.14 -7.27
CA TYR A 61 -5.50 7.31 -7.19
C TYR A 61 -4.77 6.68 -8.40
N PHE A 62 -5.27 5.54 -8.87
CA PHE A 62 -4.76 4.88 -10.08
C PHE A 62 -4.97 5.76 -11.31
N ASP A 63 -6.16 6.32 -11.46
CA ASP A 63 -6.51 7.23 -12.56
C ASP A 63 -5.70 8.53 -12.49
N ALA A 64 -5.34 9.00 -11.29
CA ALA A 64 -4.43 10.12 -11.08
C ALA A 64 -2.96 9.80 -11.44
N GLY A 65 -2.62 8.53 -11.67
CA GLY A 65 -1.31 8.08 -12.12
C GLY A 65 -0.46 7.33 -11.10
N ALA A 66 -1.03 6.87 -9.99
CA ALA A 66 -0.32 5.97 -9.08
C ALA A 66 -0.12 4.61 -9.75
N ASP A 67 1.13 4.13 -9.77
CA ASP A 67 1.50 2.88 -10.47
C ASP A 67 1.49 1.67 -9.54
N ARG A 68 1.82 1.91 -8.26
CA ARG A 68 2.08 0.86 -7.27
C ARG A 68 1.40 1.16 -5.95
N TYR A 69 1.02 0.10 -5.23
CA TYR A 69 0.49 0.22 -3.87
C TYR A 69 1.15 -0.81 -2.96
N LEU A 70 1.66 -0.37 -1.81
CA LEU A 70 2.22 -1.22 -0.77
C LEU A 70 1.24 -1.29 0.40
N LEU A 71 0.66 -2.46 0.64
CA LEU A 71 -0.24 -2.73 1.75
C LEU A 71 0.18 -4.02 2.46
N ARG A 72 0.93 -3.89 3.55
CA ARG A 72 1.38 -5.05 4.32
C ARG A 72 0.24 -5.62 5.13
N HIS A 73 0.09 -6.94 5.12
CA HIS A 73 -0.90 -7.65 5.93
C HIS A 73 -0.35 -8.10 7.29
N GLU A 74 0.96 -7.98 7.49
CA GLU A 74 1.74 -8.23 8.71
C GLU A 74 1.70 -9.69 9.18
N THR A 75 0.57 -10.37 9.12
CA THR A 75 0.38 -11.79 9.39
C THR A 75 -0.81 -12.32 8.60
N ALA A 76 -0.82 -13.61 8.29
CA ALA A 76 -1.95 -14.30 7.65
C ALA A 76 -2.77 -15.14 8.65
N ASP A 77 -2.48 -15.04 9.93
CA ASP A 77 -3.24 -15.67 11.02
C ASP A 77 -4.19 -14.65 11.66
N GLU A 78 -5.49 -14.97 11.69
CA GLU A 78 -6.54 -14.08 12.19
C GLU A 78 -6.36 -13.72 13.67
N LYS A 79 -5.97 -14.71 14.50
CA LYS A 79 -5.78 -14.47 15.94
C LYS A 79 -4.55 -13.62 16.20
N HIS A 80 -3.53 -13.78 15.39
CA HIS A 80 -2.32 -12.97 15.49
C HIS A 80 -2.61 -11.56 14.97
N TYR A 81 -3.33 -11.43 13.86
CA TYR A 81 -3.73 -10.13 13.29
C TYR A 81 -4.51 -9.28 14.31
N SER A 82 -5.50 -9.87 14.99
CA SER A 82 -6.31 -9.18 16.00
C SER A 82 -5.53 -8.76 17.26
N ARG A 83 -4.33 -9.30 17.49
CA ARG A 83 -3.43 -8.83 18.55
C ARG A 83 -2.53 -7.66 18.14
N LEU A 84 -2.28 -7.52 16.82
CA LEU A 84 -1.39 -6.52 16.27
C LEU A 84 -2.13 -5.24 15.86
N HIS A 85 -3.42 -5.34 15.61
CA HIS A 85 -4.21 -4.25 15.02
C HIS A 85 -5.38 -3.86 15.94
N PRO A 86 -5.89 -2.63 15.80
CA PRO A 86 -7.13 -2.19 16.46
C PRO A 86 -8.31 -3.11 16.16
N ALA A 87 -9.28 -3.15 17.08
CA ALA A 87 -10.41 -4.08 17.00
C ALA A 87 -11.34 -3.87 15.80
N GLU A 88 -11.34 -2.67 15.24
CA GLU A 88 -12.09 -2.29 14.04
C GLU A 88 -11.47 -2.79 12.73
N MET A 89 -10.22 -3.25 12.76
CA MET A 89 -9.50 -3.79 11.60
C MET A 89 -9.62 -5.31 11.54
N SER A 90 -9.76 -5.86 10.34
CA SER A 90 -9.81 -7.30 10.11
C SER A 90 -8.83 -7.76 9.03
N LEU A 91 -8.30 -8.96 9.19
CA LEU A 91 -7.44 -9.57 8.17
C LEU A 91 -8.19 -9.80 6.85
N GLU A 92 -9.49 -10.11 6.93
CA GLU A 92 -10.32 -10.31 5.74
C GLU A 92 -10.44 -9.02 4.92
N ASN A 93 -10.73 -7.89 5.58
CA ASN A 93 -10.78 -6.59 4.90
C ASN A 93 -9.41 -6.22 4.31
N ARG A 94 -8.31 -6.49 5.03
CA ARG A 94 -6.95 -6.27 4.53
C ARG A 94 -6.67 -7.06 3.25
N LYS A 95 -7.09 -8.32 3.20
CA LYS A 95 -6.97 -9.17 2.00
C LYS A 95 -7.87 -8.65 0.87
N GLN A 96 -9.10 -8.24 1.18
CA GLN A 96 -10.00 -7.67 0.17
C GLN A 96 -9.39 -6.42 -0.48
N CYS A 97 -8.79 -5.53 0.32
CA CYS A 97 -8.06 -4.37 -0.22
C CYS A 97 -6.94 -4.77 -1.18
N LEU A 98 -6.17 -5.82 -0.88
CA LEU A 98 -5.11 -6.33 -1.77
C LEU A 98 -5.69 -6.85 -3.10
N TRP A 99 -6.83 -7.55 -3.05
CA TRP A 99 -7.53 -8.01 -4.26
C TRP A 99 -8.07 -6.86 -5.09
N ASP A 100 -8.69 -5.86 -4.46
CA ASP A 100 -9.21 -4.67 -5.14
C ASP A 100 -8.09 -3.92 -5.86
N LEU A 101 -6.95 -3.72 -5.20
CA LEU A 101 -5.77 -3.10 -5.80
C LEU A 101 -5.26 -3.87 -7.02
N LYS A 102 -5.21 -5.19 -6.93
CA LYS A 102 -4.78 -6.05 -8.04
C LYS A 102 -5.77 -5.99 -9.20
N GLU A 103 -7.08 -6.05 -8.93
CA GLU A 103 -8.14 -5.99 -9.94
C GLU A 103 -8.13 -4.66 -10.70
N ILE A 104 -7.85 -3.54 -10.02
CA ILE A 104 -7.69 -2.21 -10.63
C ILE A 104 -6.49 -2.17 -11.58
N GLY A 105 -5.43 -2.94 -11.29
CA GLY A 105 -4.24 -3.01 -12.15
C GLY A 105 -2.95 -2.47 -11.52
N TYR A 106 -2.94 -2.21 -10.21
CA TYR A 106 -1.72 -1.82 -9.52
C TYR A 106 -0.65 -2.92 -9.56
N GLN A 107 0.60 -2.50 -9.57
CA GLN A 107 1.69 -3.35 -9.10
C GLN A 107 1.62 -3.40 -7.56
N VAL A 108 1.01 -4.46 -7.02
CA VAL A 108 0.75 -4.60 -5.59
C VAL A 108 1.98 -5.13 -4.87
N GLY A 109 2.34 -4.47 -3.78
CA GLY A 109 3.29 -4.95 -2.80
C GLY A 109 2.57 -5.32 -1.51
N CYS A 110 2.80 -6.52 -1.00
CA CYS A 110 2.34 -6.93 0.32
C CYS A 110 3.51 -7.44 1.16
N GLY A 111 3.26 -7.81 2.42
CA GLY A 111 4.30 -8.36 3.27
C GLY A 111 3.80 -8.74 4.64
N PHE A 112 4.61 -9.53 5.34
CA PHE A 112 4.35 -10.00 6.70
C PHE A 112 5.59 -9.85 7.57
N MET A 113 5.39 -9.83 8.89
CA MET A 113 6.48 -9.75 9.84
C MET A 113 7.05 -11.14 10.14
N VAL A 114 8.37 -11.21 10.23
CA VAL A 114 9.09 -12.43 10.68
C VAL A 114 9.56 -12.20 12.13
N GLY A 115 9.23 -13.15 13.01
CA GLY A 115 9.67 -13.13 14.40
C GLY A 115 8.92 -12.16 15.30
N SER A 116 7.71 -11.71 14.92
CA SER A 116 6.86 -10.97 15.85
C SER A 116 6.35 -11.88 16.97
N PRO A 117 6.12 -11.36 18.19
CA PRO A 117 5.65 -12.16 19.32
C PRO A 117 4.38 -12.94 18.98
N GLY A 118 4.40 -14.26 19.17
CA GLY A 118 3.26 -15.13 18.91
C GLY A 118 3.14 -15.68 17.48
N THR A 119 4.14 -15.43 16.61
CA THR A 119 4.23 -16.10 15.31
C THR A 119 4.83 -17.51 15.43
N ASP A 120 4.36 -18.41 14.57
CA ASP A 120 4.95 -19.73 14.36
C ASP A 120 5.37 -19.94 12.88
N SER A 121 5.95 -21.11 12.59
CA SER A 121 6.34 -21.45 11.21
C SER A 121 5.16 -21.56 10.24
N GLY A 122 3.98 -21.92 10.74
CA GLY A 122 2.75 -21.99 9.96
C GLY A 122 2.28 -20.60 9.51
N ASP A 123 2.51 -19.56 10.32
CA ASP A 123 2.18 -18.17 9.97
C ASP A 123 2.99 -17.70 8.76
N LEU A 124 4.27 -18.08 8.70
CA LEU A 124 5.14 -17.75 7.56
C LEU A 124 4.63 -18.41 6.27
N VAL A 125 4.24 -19.70 6.33
CA VAL A 125 3.68 -20.41 5.18
C VAL A 125 2.38 -19.75 4.70
N ARG A 126 1.48 -19.39 5.62
CA ARG A 126 0.24 -18.67 5.30
C ARG A 126 0.53 -17.28 4.70
N GLY A 127 1.53 -16.56 5.22
CA GLY A 127 2.00 -15.29 4.69
C GLY A 127 2.45 -15.38 3.22
N PHE A 128 3.22 -16.40 2.87
CA PHE A 128 3.60 -16.67 1.49
C PHE A 128 2.41 -17.00 0.58
N ALA A 129 1.38 -17.67 1.10
CA ALA A 129 0.18 -17.98 0.33
C ALA A 129 -0.60 -16.71 -0.04
N VAL A 130 -0.71 -15.74 0.85
CA VAL A 130 -1.29 -14.41 0.56
C VAL A 130 -0.48 -13.70 -0.53
N TYR A 131 0.85 -13.69 -0.40
CA TYR A 131 1.74 -13.06 -1.39
C TYR A 131 1.58 -13.64 -2.80
N LYS A 132 1.42 -14.96 -2.92
CA LYS A 132 1.21 -15.61 -4.23
C LYS A 132 -0.16 -15.34 -4.84
N GLY A 133 -1.15 -15.00 -4.01
CA GLY A 133 -2.50 -14.68 -4.46
C GLY A 133 -2.67 -13.21 -4.87
N ALA A 134 -1.95 -12.29 -4.22
CA ALA A 134 -1.93 -10.87 -4.55
C ALA A 134 -0.89 -10.56 -5.62
#